data_9d12dc923d381fadec9f7dcb8a9c71ee
#
_entry.id   9d12dc923d381fadec9f7dcb8a9c71ee
#
_cell.length_a   1.000
_cell.length_b   1.000
_cell.length_c   1.000
_cell.angle_alpha   90.00
_cell.angle_beta   90.00
_cell.angle_gamma   90.00
#
_symmetry.space_group_name_H-M   'P 1'
#
loop_
_entity.id
_entity.type
_entity.pdbx_description
1 polymer ?
#
loop_
_entity_poly.entity_id
_entity_poly.type
_entity_poly.pdbx_seq_one_letter_code
_entity_poly.pdbx_strand_id
1 'polypeptide(L)'
;MLNAATHLTTNVSKPAVCVHFVRGGPAYLPEIDAYVDFITSHGHQTLVHDTGASVPLNAQVVWWMCGRVSAAETHRLKSAFHIHEYASTSAPPHAWFKDFVKHWTQPKPDYRLFQNGWVRERMGFDDGVPHALRDMGVAQAFFDAAAPALPEASYEDDAPARIPPNEFDLVYLGEMNRLLPFVPLLQSIHDAGRTLLLVGDVPDALRTQLPASVTCTGRVPHTEVPHQLRRARFGLNLVSNIEPYNQQTSTKLLEYCAVGLPVVSNDYAWVRYFAAHYQGNFHLLRDDPSSWQFSFGEALDAYPYVVPDVRELAWAKLLGKLAIWKHLHIVPEAPKPSWPIGATSVLRGTR
;
A
#
# COMPACT_ATOMS: atom_id res chain seq x y z
N MET A 1 16.32 -15.29 -62.18
CA MET A 1 15.90 -16.06 -61.00
C MET A 1 16.61 -15.48 -59.81
N LEU A 2 15.94 -14.58 -59.08
CA LEU A 2 16.46 -14.01 -57.86
C LEU A 2 15.81 -14.73 -56.67
N ASN A 3 16.63 -15.44 -55.89
CA ASN A 3 16.22 -16.07 -54.63
C ASN A 3 16.06 -15.00 -53.54
N ALA A 4 14.82 -14.75 -53.13
CA ALA A 4 14.52 -13.96 -51.93
C ALA A 4 14.70 -14.88 -50.70
N ALA A 5 15.78 -14.69 -49.99
CA ALA A 5 15.99 -15.32 -48.65
C ALA A 5 15.10 -14.61 -47.65
N THR A 6 14.02 -15.25 -47.24
CA THR A 6 13.15 -14.81 -46.16
C THR A 6 13.89 -15.07 -44.83
N HIS A 7 14.46 -14.01 -44.22
CA HIS A 7 14.98 -14.08 -42.86
C HIS A 7 13.78 -14.21 -41.90
N LEU A 8 13.49 -15.44 -41.49
CA LEU A 8 12.66 -15.73 -40.32
C LEU A 8 13.46 -15.34 -39.09
N THR A 9 13.24 -14.15 -38.55
CA THR A 9 13.65 -13.80 -37.20
C THR A 9 12.83 -14.63 -36.20
N THR A 10 13.39 -15.75 -35.77
CA THR A 10 12.85 -16.51 -34.66
C THR A 10 12.99 -15.64 -33.40
N ASN A 11 11.87 -15.06 -32.97
CA ASN A 11 11.77 -14.43 -31.66
C ASN A 11 11.90 -15.53 -30.60
N VAL A 12 13.14 -15.78 -30.15
CA VAL A 12 13.39 -16.68 -29.02
C VAL A 12 12.86 -15.96 -27.79
N SER A 13 11.63 -16.30 -27.38
CA SER A 13 11.10 -15.84 -26.11
C SER A 13 12.05 -16.25 -25.00
N LYS A 14 12.52 -15.27 -24.19
CA LYS A 14 13.32 -15.59 -23.01
C LYS A 14 12.57 -16.59 -22.12
N PRO A 15 13.25 -17.55 -21.49
CA PRO A 15 12.60 -18.51 -20.62
C PRO A 15 11.89 -17.79 -19.47
N ALA A 16 10.69 -18.23 -19.14
CA ALA A 16 9.92 -17.67 -18.05
C ALA A 16 10.67 -17.87 -16.71
N VAL A 17 10.80 -16.81 -15.93
CA VAL A 17 11.37 -16.85 -14.58
C VAL A 17 10.28 -17.25 -13.59
N CYS A 18 10.60 -18.11 -12.61
CA CYS A 18 9.74 -18.41 -11.48
C CYS A 18 10.26 -17.74 -10.21
N VAL A 19 9.46 -16.87 -9.62
CA VAL A 19 9.78 -16.16 -8.36
C VAL A 19 9.07 -16.82 -7.20
N HIS A 20 9.85 -17.25 -6.20
CA HIS A 20 9.33 -17.88 -4.98
C HIS A 20 9.31 -16.85 -3.85
N PHE A 21 8.12 -16.39 -3.46
CA PHE A 21 7.95 -15.52 -2.30
C PHE A 21 7.90 -16.34 -1.02
N VAL A 22 8.69 -15.97 -0.01
CA VAL A 22 8.64 -16.58 1.32
C VAL A 22 8.08 -15.58 2.31
N ARG A 23 6.89 -15.88 2.85
CA ARG A 23 6.21 -15.04 3.84
C ARG A 23 6.91 -15.16 5.20
N GLY A 24 7.07 -14.07 5.89
CA GLY A 24 7.67 -14.06 7.23
C GLY A 24 6.70 -14.43 8.35
N GLY A 25 5.47 -14.88 8.05
CA GLY A 25 4.44 -15.21 9.02
C GLY A 25 3.03 -15.22 8.41
N PRO A 26 1.98 -15.37 9.23
CA PRO A 26 0.60 -15.54 8.76
C PRO A 26 -0.09 -14.23 8.36
N ALA A 27 0.57 -13.08 8.52
CA ALA A 27 -0.01 -11.78 8.19
C ALA A 27 -0.33 -11.67 6.69
N TYR A 28 -1.45 -11.02 6.38
CA TYR A 28 -1.77 -10.65 5.01
C TYR A 28 -0.81 -9.55 4.55
N LEU A 29 -0.21 -9.74 3.39
CA LEU A 29 0.77 -8.84 2.78
C LEU A 29 0.26 -8.46 1.39
N PRO A 30 -0.45 -7.33 1.24
CA PRO A 30 -1.03 -6.90 -0.04
C PRO A 30 0.02 -6.70 -1.14
N GLU A 31 1.26 -6.42 -0.77
CA GLU A 31 2.38 -6.32 -1.70
C GLU A 31 2.68 -7.64 -2.41
N ILE A 32 2.46 -8.80 -1.79
CA ILE A 32 2.66 -10.10 -2.46
C ILE A 32 1.66 -10.26 -3.59
N ASP A 33 0.38 -9.94 -3.37
CA ASP A 33 -0.64 -10.01 -4.41
C ASP A 33 -0.27 -9.08 -5.57
N ALA A 34 0.18 -7.87 -5.27
CA ALA A 34 0.62 -6.91 -6.28
C ALA A 34 1.85 -7.41 -7.08
N TYR A 35 2.81 -8.05 -6.43
CA TYR A 35 3.95 -8.68 -7.12
C TYR A 35 3.51 -9.86 -7.99
N VAL A 36 2.61 -10.69 -7.49
CA VAL A 36 2.04 -11.82 -8.25
C VAL A 36 1.38 -11.31 -9.52
N ASP A 37 0.49 -10.33 -9.41
CA ASP A 37 -0.20 -9.72 -10.55
C ASP A 37 0.79 -9.09 -11.54
N PHE A 38 1.75 -8.34 -11.05
CA PHE A 38 2.75 -7.68 -11.89
C PHE A 38 3.61 -8.70 -12.63
N ILE A 39 4.18 -9.69 -11.95
CA ILE A 39 5.08 -10.68 -12.53
C ILE A 39 4.35 -11.58 -13.53
N THR A 40 3.13 -12.02 -13.19
CA THR A 40 2.34 -12.90 -14.07
C THR A 40 1.84 -12.17 -15.30
N SER A 41 1.47 -10.89 -15.18
CA SER A 41 1.09 -10.06 -16.34
C SER A 41 2.23 -9.86 -17.36
N HIS A 42 3.49 -10.06 -16.91
CA HIS A 42 4.67 -10.01 -17.79
C HIS A 42 5.11 -11.41 -18.30
N GLY A 43 4.28 -12.44 -18.13
CA GLY A 43 4.53 -13.78 -18.65
C GLY A 43 5.48 -14.64 -17.81
N HIS A 44 5.69 -14.29 -16.54
CA HIS A 44 6.51 -15.04 -15.60
C HIS A 44 5.64 -15.76 -14.56
N GLN A 45 6.25 -16.59 -13.72
CA GLN A 45 5.54 -17.41 -12.73
C GLN A 45 5.88 -16.97 -11.30
N THR A 46 4.95 -17.20 -10.38
CA THR A 46 5.13 -16.94 -8.97
C THR A 46 4.61 -18.08 -8.14
N LEU A 47 5.27 -18.34 -7.00
CA LEU A 47 4.81 -19.27 -5.97
C LEU A 47 5.00 -18.61 -4.61
N VAL A 48 4.03 -18.77 -3.72
CA VAL A 48 4.07 -18.21 -2.35
C VAL A 48 4.22 -19.34 -1.35
N HIS A 49 5.17 -19.20 -0.44
CA HIS A 49 5.56 -20.16 0.58
C HIS A 49 5.46 -19.56 1.97
N ASP A 50 5.01 -20.33 2.94
CA ASP A 50 4.99 -19.88 4.35
C ASP A 50 6.39 -19.94 4.98
N THR A 51 7.23 -20.86 4.51
CA THR A 51 8.62 -21.04 4.98
C THR A 51 9.56 -21.31 3.82
N GLY A 52 10.84 -20.98 3.99
CA GLY A 52 11.88 -21.31 3.02
C GLY A 52 12.07 -22.82 2.82
N ALA A 53 11.70 -23.64 3.80
CA ALA A 53 11.84 -25.11 3.71
C ALA A 53 11.02 -25.71 2.56
N SER A 54 9.87 -25.11 2.19
CA SER A 54 9.02 -25.57 1.09
C SER A 54 9.46 -25.07 -0.30
N VAL A 55 10.47 -24.21 -0.38
CA VAL A 55 11.03 -23.75 -1.66
C VAL A 55 11.85 -24.87 -2.29
N PRO A 56 11.68 -25.21 -3.58
CA PRO A 56 12.45 -26.27 -4.25
C PRO A 56 13.92 -25.88 -4.43
N LEU A 57 14.82 -26.88 -4.42
CA LEU A 57 16.27 -26.67 -4.51
C LEU A 57 16.73 -26.02 -5.83
N ASN A 58 15.95 -26.18 -6.88
CA ASN A 58 16.22 -25.62 -8.20
C ASN A 58 15.52 -24.26 -8.42
N ALA A 59 15.04 -23.61 -7.34
CA ALA A 59 14.47 -22.27 -7.41
C ALA A 59 15.47 -21.29 -8.04
N GLN A 60 14.99 -20.46 -8.98
CA GLN A 60 15.81 -19.44 -9.65
C GLN A 60 15.91 -18.17 -8.82
N VAL A 61 14.77 -17.73 -8.24
CA VAL A 61 14.65 -16.50 -7.45
C VAL A 61 13.88 -16.80 -6.18
N VAL A 62 14.41 -16.38 -5.04
CA VAL A 62 13.74 -16.46 -3.74
C VAL A 62 13.64 -15.07 -3.13
N TRP A 63 12.41 -14.63 -2.92
CA TRP A 63 12.07 -13.31 -2.39
C TRP A 63 11.55 -13.43 -0.96
N TRP A 64 12.37 -13.00 -0.01
CA TRP A 64 12.07 -13.07 1.41
C TRP A 64 11.36 -11.81 1.87
N MET A 65 10.11 -11.96 2.31
CA MET A 65 9.35 -10.88 2.95
C MET A 65 9.77 -10.79 4.41
N CYS A 66 10.78 -9.99 4.68
CA CYS A 66 11.65 -10.22 5.82
C CYS A 66 11.18 -9.79 7.20
N GLY A 67 10.98 -10.76 8.09
CA GLY A 67 11.35 -10.57 9.48
C GLY A 67 12.81 -10.99 9.73
N ARG A 68 13.08 -12.28 9.68
CA ARG A 68 14.43 -12.87 9.81
C ARG A 68 14.59 -14.00 8.78
N VAL A 69 15.69 -13.99 8.05
CA VAL A 69 16.00 -15.05 7.09
C VAL A 69 16.93 -16.06 7.74
N SER A 70 16.63 -17.34 7.58
CA SER A 70 17.46 -18.43 8.09
C SER A 70 18.72 -18.63 7.23
N ALA A 71 19.89 -18.59 7.86
CA ALA A 71 21.15 -18.88 7.18
C ALA A 71 21.20 -20.32 6.62
N ALA A 72 20.57 -21.27 7.30
CA ALA A 72 20.50 -22.66 6.84
C ALA A 72 19.63 -22.78 5.58
N GLU A 73 18.48 -22.08 5.52
CA GLU A 73 17.60 -22.07 4.33
C GLU A 73 18.27 -21.37 3.15
N THR A 74 18.93 -20.23 3.38
CA THR A 74 19.71 -19.54 2.35
C THR A 74 20.84 -20.41 1.82
N HIS A 75 21.56 -21.11 2.71
CA HIS A 75 22.62 -22.03 2.29
C HIS A 75 22.06 -23.21 1.47
N ARG A 76 20.90 -23.76 1.85
CA ARG A 76 20.23 -24.82 1.09
C ARG A 76 19.87 -24.35 -0.34
N LEU A 77 19.48 -23.09 -0.48
CA LEU A 77 19.03 -22.46 -1.73
C LEU A 77 20.12 -21.59 -2.39
N LYS A 78 21.39 -21.89 -2.13
CA LYS A 78 22.55 -21.06 -2.53
C LYS A 78 22.71 -20.80 -4.03
N SER A 79 22.02 -21.55 -4.89
CA SER A 79 22.00 -21.34 -6.35
C SER A 79 20.94 -20.34 -6.81
N ALA A 80 20.02 -19.95 -5.93
CA ALA A 80 18.98 -18.98 -6.24
C ALA A 80 19.51 -17.55 -6.10
N PHE A 81 18.87 -16.61 -6.82
CA PHE A 81 19.02 -15.18 -6.59
C PHE A 81 18.15 -14.78 -5.39
N HIS A 82 18.75 -14.24 -4.32
CA HIS A 82 18.08 -13.92 -3.08
C HIS A 82 17.74 -12.44 -2.99
N ILE A 83 16.48 -12.14 -2.74
CA ILE A 83 15.98 -10.79 -2.49
C ILE A 83 15.48 -10.72 -1.05
N HIS A 84 15.95 -9.73 -0.28
CA HIS A 84 15.43 -9.43 1.05
C HIS A 84 14.62 -8.14 1.02
N GLU A 85 13.38 -8.21 1.44
CA GLU A 85 12.50 -7.05 1.52
C GLU A 85 12.17 -6.68 2.96
N TYR A 86 12.43 -5.42 3.30
CA TYR A 86 12.21 -4.83 4.63
C TYR A 86 11.08 -3.80 4.55
N ALA A 87 9.85 -4.25 4.77
CA ALA A 87 8.68 -3.38 4.82
C ALA A 87 8.62 -2.56 6.12
N SER A 88 9.41 -2.93 7.14
CA SER A 88 9.43 -2.29 8.45
C SER A 88 10.75 -2.58 9.16
N THR A 89 11.10 -1.74 10.13
CA THR A 89 12.05 -2.11 11.18
C THR A 89 11.35 -2.92 12.27
N SER A 90 12.09 -3.38 13.28
CA SER A 90 11.51 -4.13 14.39
C SER A 90 10.59 -3.26 15.25
N ALA A 91 9.48 -3.83 15.70
CA ALA A 91 8.57 -3.20 16.64
C ALA A 91 9.03 -3.38 18.10
N PRO A 92 8.66 -2.46 19.04
CA PRO A 92 8.86 -2.63 20.47
C PRO A 92 8.29 -3.95 21.01
N PRO A 93 8.78 -4.47 22.14
CA PRO A 93 9.90 -3.97 22.93
C PRO A 93 11.26 -4.35 22.30
N HIS A 94 12.31 -3.61 22.69
CA HIS A 94 13.70 -3.85 22.28
C HIS A 94 13.95 -3.78 20.75
N ALA A 95 13.26 -2.88 20.05
CA ALA A 95 13.34 -2.74 18.60
C ALA A 95 14.79 -2.59 18.09
N TRP A 96 15.58 -1.69 18.69
CA TRP A 96 16.97 -1.44 18.33
C TRP A 96 17.86 -2.70 18.43
N PHE A 97 17.66 -3.52 19.48
CA PHE A 97 18.43 -4.75 19.67
C PHE A 97 18.06 -5.80 18.61
N LYS A 98 16.77 -5.93 18.31
CA LYS A 98 16.29 -6.82 17.25
C LYS A 98 16.87 -6.42 15.90
N ASP A 99 16.91 -5.12 15.58
CA ASP A 99 17.49 -4.61 14.34
C ASP A 99 19.02 -4.79 14.32
N PHE A 100 19.71 -4.56 15.42
CA PHE A 100 21.12 -4.86 15.59
C PHE A 100 21.41 -6.35 15.32
N VAL A 101 20.64 -7.26 15.91
CA VAL A 101 20.79 -8.71 15.66
C VAL A 101 20.55 -9.01 14.19
N LYS A 102 19.53 -8.46 13.57
CA LYS A 102 19.29 -8.64 12.13
C LYS A 102 20.47 -8.15 11.29
N HIS A 103 20.99 -6.98 11.58
CA HIS A 103 22.14 -6.41 10.87
C HIS A 103 23.34 -7.37 10.82
N TRP A 104 23.66 -8.03 11.94
CA TRP A 104 24.84 -8.88 12.04
C TRP A 104 24.60 -10.37 11.71
N THR A 105 23.36 -10.85 11.77
CA THR A 105 23.05 -12.29 11.60
C THR A 105 22.28 -12.62 10.35
N GLN A 106 21.76 -11.64 9.62
CA GLN A 106 21.07 -11.89 8.34
C GLN A 106 22.08 -12.34 7.29
N PRO A 107 21.79 -13.41 6.54
CA PRO A 107 22.57 -13.76 5.36
C PRO A 107 22.59 -12.59 4.37
N LYS A 108 23.71 -12.42 3.67
CA LYS A 108 23.83 -11.40 2.63
C LYS A 108 23.02 -11.82 1.40
N PRO A 109 22.03 -11.01 0.94
CA PRO A 109 21.28 -11.31 -0.27
C PRO A 109 21.98 -10.73 -1.52
N ASP A 110 21.44 -11.04 -2.69
CA ASP A 110 21.87 -10.43 -3.96
C ASP A 110 21.25 -9.06 -4.19
N TYR A 111 20.06 -8.81 -3.59
CA TYR A 111 19.36 -7.53 -3.69
C TYR A 111 18.53 -7.23 -2.44
N ARG A 112 18.37 -5.94 -2.12
CA ARG A 112 17.49 -5.50 -1.02
C ARG A 112 16.40 -4.54 -1.50
N LEU A 113 15.23 -4.66 -0.87
CA LEU A 113 14.16 -3.67 -0.96
C LEU A 113 13.85 -3.14 0.42
N PHE A 114 13.66 -1.83 0.52
CA PHE A 114 13.25 -1.17 1.74
C PHE A 114 11.97 -0.37 1.46
N GLN A 115 11.05 -0.35 2.41
CA GLN A 115 9.82 0.41 2.24
C GLN A 115 10.11 1.90 1.94
N ASN A 116 11.00 2.51 2.72
CA ASN A 116 11.37 3.92 2.55
C ASN A 116 12.81 4.18 3.02
N GLY A 117 13.27 5.42 2.87
CA GLY A 117 14.61 5.85 3.27
C GLY A 117 14.88 5.66 4.76
N TRP A 118 13.89 5.95 5.61
CA TRP A 118 14.02 5.78 7.05
C TRP A 118 14.26 4.32 7.46
N VAL A 119 13.52 3.38 6.87
CA VAL A 119 13.74 1.93 7.10
C VAL A 119 15.14 1.53 6.66
N ARG A 120 15.60 1.99 5.50
CA ARG A 120 16.95 1.71 4.99
C ARG A 120 18.02 2.21 5.96
N GLU A 121 17.94 3.48 6.38
CA GLU A 121 18.89 4.10 7.30
C GLU A 121 18.90 3.38 8.66
N ARG A 122 17.73 3.03 9.18
CA ARG A 122 17.60 2.36 10.48
C ARG A 122 18.15 0.93 10.45
N MET A 123 18.00 0.20 9.34
CA MET A 123 18.58 -1.12 9.16
C MET A 123 20.12 -1.08 9.01
N GLY A 124 20.66 0.02 8.50
CA GLY A 124 22.10 0.33 8.51
C GLY A 124 22.98 -0.62 7.72
N PHE A 125 22.47 -1.38 6.74
CA PHE A 125 23.30 -2.25 5.90
C PHE A 125 24.21 -1.41 4.99
N ASP A 126 25.53 -1.54 5.18
CA ASP A 126 26.57 -0.90 4.37
C ASP A 126 27.56 -1.96 3.85
N ASP A 127 27.06 -2.90 3.08
CA ASP A 127 27.79 -4.06 2.58
C ASP A 127 27.87 -4.14 1.05
N GLY A 128 27.49 -3.04 0.37
CA GLY A 128 27.56 -2.92 -1.08
C GLY A 128 26.48 -3.71 -1.85
N VAL A 129 25.49 -4.29 -1.17
CA VAL A 129 24.37 -4.97 -1.86
C VAL A 129 23.50 -3.93 -2.57
N PRO A 130 23.22 -4.12 -3.88
CA PRO A 130 22.32 -3.24 -4.60
C PRO A 130 20.93 -3.23 -3.96
N HIS A 131 20.29 -2.06 -3.95
CA HIS A 131 18.99 -1.89 -3.31
C HIS A 131 18.10 -0.89 -4.04
N ALA A 132 16.80 -0.93 -3.73
CA ALA A 132 15.83 0.09 -4.11
C ALA A 132 14.88 0.39 -2.95
N LEU A 133 14.21 1.54 -3.03
CA LEU A 133 13.08 1.85 -2.17
C LEU A 133 11.80 1.42 -2.88
N ARG A 134 10.90 0.78 -2.14
CA ARG A 134 9.59 0.34 -2.62
C ARG A 134 8.55 0.71 -1.56
N ASP A 135 7.90 1.85 -1.74
CA ASP A 135 6.85 2.30 -0.82
C ASP A 135 5.57 1.48 -0.97
N MET A 136 4.62 1.66 -0.08
CA MET A 136 3.33 0.99 -0.16
C MET A 136 2.53 1.53 -1.33
N GLY A 137 1.85 0.64 -2.02
CA GLY A 137 0.96 0.98 -3.11
C GLY A 137 -0.50 0.72 -2.79
N VAL A 138 -1.37 1.10 -3.72
CA VAL A 138 -2.81 0.90 -3.66
C VAL A 138 -3.25 -0.01 -4.80
N ALA A 139 -4.13 -0.97 -4.50
CA ALA A 139 -4.71 -1.84 -5.52
C ALA A 139 -5.68 -1.06 -6.43
N GLN A 140 -5.74 -1.47 -7.71
CA GLN A 140 -6.57 -0.80 -8.71
C GLN A 140 -8.04 -0.71 -8.31
N ALA A 141 -8.57 -1.72 -7.62
CA ALA A 141 -9.96 -1.75 -7.16
C ALA A 141 -10.38 -0.54 -6.30
N PHE A 142 -9.44 0.09 -5.57
CA PHE A 142 -9.75 1.29 -4.79
C PHE A 142 -9.93 2.51 -5.71
N PHE A 143 -9.16 2.62 -6.76
CA PHE A 143 -9.33 3.70 -7.76
C PHE A 143 -10.59 3.52 -8.59
N ASP A 144 -10.92 2.27 -8.94
CA ASP A 144 -12.13 1.94 -9.72
C ASP A 144 -13.41 2.20 -8.91
N ALA A 145 -13.33 2.08 -7.58
CA ALA A 145 -14.42 2.38 -6.67
C ALA A 145 -14.51 3.87 -6.31
N ALA A 146 -13.59 4.72 -6.74
CA ALA A 146 -13.64 6.16 -6.46
C ALA A 146 -14.98 6.75 -6.92
N ALA A 147 -15.56 7.64 -6.09
CA ALA A 147 -16.68 8.43 -6.53
C ALA A 147 -16.26 9.29 -7.73
N PRO A 148 -17.15 9.54 -8.72
CA PRO A 148 -16.87 10.59 -9.69
C PRO A 148 -16.52 11.87 -8.93
N ALA A 149 -15.47 12.58 -9.40
CA ALA A 149 -15.06 13.83 -8.78
C ALA A 149 -16.31 14.71 -8.56
N LEU A 150 -16.43 15.27 -7.35
CA LEU A 150 -17.47 16.28 -7.12
C LEU A 150 -17.36 17.30 -8.24
N PRO A 151 -18.46 17.71 -8.89
CA PRO A 151 -18.41 18.75 -9.91
C PRO A 151 -17.65 19.92 -9.31
N GLU A 152 -16.70 20.48 -10.09
CA GLU A 152 -15.99 21.69 -9.68
C GLU A 152 -17.03 22.69 -9.20
N ALA A 153 -16.90 23.13 -7.96
CA ALA A 153 -17.83 24.11 -7.38
C ALA A 153 -17.84 25.32 -8.31
N SER A 154 -18.97 25.57 -8.95
CA SER A 154 -19.20 26.82 -9.65
C SER A 154 -19.03 27.93 -8.62
N TYR A 155 -18.19 28.89 -8.90
CA TYR A 155 -17.80 30.00 -8.01
C TYR A 155 -18.93 30.95 -7.61
N GLU A 156 -20.18 30.52 -7.72
CA GLU A 156 -21.35 31.34 -7.46
C GLU A 156 -22.11 31.06 -6.14
N ASP A 157 -21.67 30.03 -5.37
CA ASP A 157 -22.27 29.75 -4.05
C ASP A 157 -21.15 29.67 -2.99
N ASP A 158 -21.07 30.68 -2.13
CA ASP A 158 -20.16 30.79 -0.97
C ASP A 158 -20.43 29.75 0.14
N ALA A 159 -21.25 28.74 -0.10
CA ALA A 159 -21.44 27.66 0.86
C ALA A 159 -20.40 26.55 0.65
N PRO A 160 -19.67 26.14 1.71
CA PRO A 160 -18.74 25.01 1.60
C PRO A 160 -19.52 23.78 1.10
N ALA A 161 -18.96 23.11 0.06
CA ALA A 161 -19.57 21.91 -0.52
C ALA A 161 -19.78 20.87 0.59
N ARG A 162 -21.03 20.65 1.00
CA ARG A 162 -21.37 19.69 2.04
C ARG A 162 -21.15 18.28 1.52
N ILE A 163 -20.32 17.51 2.24
CA ILE A 163 -20.16 16.08 2.00
C ILE A 163 -21.54 15.41 2.21
N PRO A 164 -22.05 14.66 1.21
CA PRO A 164 -23.36 14.06 1.32
C PRO A 164 -23.45 13.09 2.51
N PRO A 165 -24.63 12.95 3.12
CA PRO A 165 -24.83 12.00 4.20
C PRO A 165 -24.66 10.57 3.66
N ASN A 166 -23.83 9.79 4.32
CA ASN A 166 -23.64 8.36 4.09
C ASN A 166 -24.22 7.57 5.28
N GLU A 167 -24.12 6.25 5.21
CA GLU A 167 -24.59 5.37 6.28
C GLU A 167 -23.82 5.59 7.61
N PHE A 168 -22.52 5.93 7.50
CA PHE A 168 -21.64 6.21 8.65
C PHE A 168 -20.92 7.55 8.48
N ASP A 169 -20.61 8.20 9.60
CA ASP A 169 -19.75 9.40 9.57
C ASP A 169 -18.30 9.00 9.30
N LEU A 170 -17.75 8.03 10.05
CA LEU A 170 -16.36 7.63 9.95
C LEU A 170 -16.22 6.14 9.62
N VAL A 171 -15.08 5.79 8.99
CA VAL A 171 -14.67 4.39 8.81
C VAL A 171 -13.20 4.22 9.22
N TYR A 172 -12.93 3.15 9.98
CA TYR A 172 -11.57 2.70 10.25
C TYR A 172 -11.33 1.35 9.60
N LEU A 173 -10.21 1.22 8.88
CA LEU A 173 -9.75 0.01 8.23
C LEU A 173 -8.44 -0.47 8.87
N GLY A 174 -8.30 -1.78 9.13
CA GLY A 174 -7.03 -2.41 9.44
C GLY A 174 -7.04 -3.33 10.66
N GLU A 175 -5.86 -3.52 11.25
CA GLU A 175 -5.67 -4.35 12.44
C GLU A 175 -6.28 -3.69 13.68
N MET A 176 -7.34 -4.30 14.21
CA MET A 176 -8.15 -3.68 15.27
C MET A 176 -7.46 -3.61 16.64
N ASN A 177 -6.47 -4.48 16.93
CA ASN A 177 -5.67 -4.37 18.15
C ASN A 177 -4.95 -3.00 18.26
N ARG A 178 -4.67 -2.37 17.12
CA ARG A 178 -4.05 -1.04 17.08
C ARG A 178 -4.96 0.08 17.57
N LEU A 179 -6.27 -0.18 17.72
CA LEU A 179 -7.22 0.78 18.28
C LEU A 179 -7.27 0.79 19.80
N LEU A 180 -6.72 -0.21 20.50
CA LEU A 180 -6.75 -0.27 21.95
C LEU A 180 -6.24 1.03 22.64
N PRO A 181 -5.14 1.66 22.20
CA PRO A 181 -4.70 2.94 22.75
C PRO A 181 -5.63 4.11 22.45
N PHE A 182 -6.54 3.97 21.48
CA PHE A 182 -7.44 5.01 21.01
C PHE A 182 -8.88 4.86 21.50
N VAL A 183 -9.15 3.92 22.42
CA VAL A 183 -10.51 3.72 22.98
C VAL A 183 -11.11 5.03 23.52
N PRO A 184 -10.39 5.91 24.26
CA PRO A 184 -10.94 7.20 24.68
C PRO A 184 -11.35 8.10 23.52
N LEU A 185 -10.63 8.05 22.39
CA LEU A 185 -10.98 8.80 21.17
C LEU A 185 -12.23 8.21 20.50
N LEU A 186 -12.40 6.89 20.49
CA LEU A 186 -13.62 6.25 19.99
C LEU A 186 -14.84 6.65 20.84
N GLN A 187 -14.68 6.82 22.15
CA GLN A 187 -15.72 7.35 23.02
C GLN A 187 -16.07 8.80 22.68
N SER A 188 -15.08 9.64 22.38
CA SER A 188 -15.33 11.04 21.99
C SER A 188 -16.07 11.16 20.65
N ILE A 189 -15.86 10.21 19.72
CA ILE A 189 -16.67 10.11 18.48
C ILE A 189 -18.13 9.86 18.82
N HIS A 190 -18.39 8.91 19.74
CA HIS A 190 -19.75 8.61 20.21
C HIS A 190 -20.39 9.79 20.91
N ASP A 191 -19.67 10.45 21.83
CA ASP A 191 -20.15 11.59 22.61
C ASP A 191 -20.48 12.80 21.73
N ALA A 192 -19.81 12.93 20.58
CA ALA A 192 -20.13 13.91 19.54
C ALA A 192 -21.33 13.50 18.65
N GLY A 193 -22.00 12.39 18.95
CA GLY A 193 -23.16 11.89 18.18
C GLY A 193 -22.80 11.29 16.82
N ARG A 194 -21.54 10.89 16.61
CA ARG A 194 -21.07 10.35 15.33
C ARG A 194 -21.07 8.82 15.32
N THR A 195 -21.29 8.27 14.13
CA THR A 195 -21.26 6.83 13.85
C THR A 195 -19.92 6.41 13.27
N LEU A 196 -19.45 5.20 13.64
CA LEU A 196 -18.18 4.65 13.19
C LEU A 196 -18.34 3.23 12.66
N LEU A 197 -17.84 2.98 11.46
CA LEU A 197 -17.70 1.64 10.87
C LEU A 197 -16.27 1.12 11.07
N LEU A 198 -16.12 -0.07 11.66
CA LEU A 198 -14.85 -0.79 11.74
C LEU A 198 -14.83 -1.90 10.70
N VAL A 199 -13.88 -1.82 9.75
CA VAL A 199 -13.68 -2.81 8.69
C VAL A 199 -12.49 -3.68 9.05
N GLY A 200 -12.76 -4.86 9.59
CA GLY A 200 -11.77 -5.82 10.06
C GLY A 200 -12.26 -6.64 11.25
N ASP A 201 -11.43 -7.60 11.66
CA ASP A 201 -11.76 -8.51 12.74
C ASP A 201 -11.49 -7.87 14.10
N VAL A 202 -12.53 -7.73 14.92
CA VAL A 202 -12.48 -7.03 16.20
C VAL A 202 -12.25 -8.03 17.33
N PRO A 203 -11.09 -7.97 18.02
CA PRO A 203 -10.79 -8.87 19.14
C PRO A 203 -11.68 -8.56 20.35
N ASP A 204 -11.94 -9.58 21.17
CA ASP A 204 -12.82 -9.46 22.34
C ASP A 204 -12.38 -8.36 23.31
N ALA A 205 -11.07 -8.20 23.49
CA ALA A 205 -10.51 -7.16 24.34
C ALA A 205 -10.88 -5.72 23.91
N LEU A 206 -11.06 -5.49 22.61
CA LEU A 206 -11.55 -4.21 22.10
C LEU A 206 -13.07 -4.17 22.08
N ARG A 207 -13.73 -5.26 21.67
CA ARG A 207 -15.19 -5.36 21.52
C ARG A 207 -15.93 -4.92 22.79
N THR A 208 -15.45 -5.33 23.95
CA THR A 208 -16.05 -4.97 25.25
C THR A 208 -15.91 -3.50 25.64
N GLN A 209 -15.10 -2.74 24.90
CA GLN A 209 -14.81 -1.32 25.15
C GLN A 209 -15.39 -0.40 24.08
N LEU A 210 -16.04 -0.97 23.04
CA LEU A 210 -16.59 -0.17 21.94
C LEU A 210 -17.88 0.53 22.36
N PRO A 211 -18.05 1.83 22.01
CA PRO A 211 -19.30 2.55 22.16
C PRO A 211 -20.44 1.96 21.29
N ALA A 212 -21.68 2.23 21.67
CA ALA A 212 -22.87 1.71 20.98
C ALA A 212 -23.03 2.24 19.53
N SER A 213 -22.40 3.37 19.19
CA SER A 213 -22.40 3.95 17.82
C SER A 213 -21.45 3.26 16.85
N VAL A 214 -20.71 2.24 17.32
CA VAL A 214 -19.72 1.52 16.49
C VAL A 214 -20.33 0.28 15.88
N THR A 215 -20.23 0.16 14.56
CA THR A 215 -20.63 -1.02 13.79
C THR A 215 -19.39 -1.74 13.29
N CYS A 216 -19.37 -3.07 13.33
CA CYS A 216 -18.25 -3.89 12.91
C CYS A 216 -18.66 -4.80 11.74
N THR A 217 -17.89 -4.81 10.64
CA THR A 217 -18.14 -5.72 9.52
C THR A 217 -17.58 -7.12 9.77
N GLY A 218 -16.61 -7.26 10.67
CA GLY A 218 -15.72 -8.42 10.67
C GLY A 218 -14.73 -8.35 9.51
N ARG A 219 -14.03 -9.47 9.27
CA ARG A 219 -13.09 -9.58 8.16
C ARG A 219 -13.84 -9.68 6.84
N VAL A 220 -13.52 -8.80 5.91
CA VAL A 220 -14.05 -8.81 4.54
C VAL A 220 -12.93 -9.11 3.53
N PRO A 221 -13.23 -9.69 2.35
CA PRO A 221 -12.25 -9.81 1.27
C PRO A 221 -11.68 -8.44 0.88
N HIS A 222 -10.39 -8.39 0.53
CA HIS A 222 -9.74 -7.12 0.19
C HIS A 222 -10.41 -6.39 -1.00
N THR A 223 -10.98 -7.15 -1.93
CA THR A 223 -11.75 -6.62 -3.06
C THR A 223 -13.05 -5.92 -2.66
N GLU A 224 -13.62 -6.25 -1.50
CA GLU A 224 -14.83 -5.64 -0.96
C GLU A 224 -14.56 -4.42 -0.08
N VAL A 225 -13.32 -4.24 0.35
CA VAL A 225 -12.93 -3.11 1.21
C VAL A 225 -13.32 -1.76 0.61
N PRO A 226 -13.08 -1.47 -0.68
CA PRO A 226 -13.45 -0.19 -1.27
C PRO A 226 -14.95 0.14 -1.12
N HIS A 227 -15.82 -0.87 -1.25
CA HIS A 227 -17.26 -0.70 -1.05
C HIS A 227 -17.62 -0.37 0.40
N GLN A 228 -16.93 -0.99 1.37
CA GLN A 228 -17.14 -0.68 2.78
C GLN A 228 -16.67 0.75 3.11
N LEU A 229 -15.55 1.19 2.55
CA LEU A 229 -15.04 2.55 2.77
C LEU A 229 -16.02 3.61 2.27
N ARG A 230 -16.67 3.39 1.14
CA ARG A 230 -17.65 4.33 0.56
C ARG A 230 -18.96 4.45 1.34
N ARG A 231 -19.22 3.61 2.32
CA ARG A 231 -20.37 3.73 3.23
C ARG A 231 -20.18 4.84 4.27
N ALA A 232 -18.97 5.41 4.38
CA ALA A 232 -18.68 6.47 5.32
C ALA A 232 -18.32 7.78 4.62
N ARG A 233 -18.43 8.88 5.37
CA ARG A 233 -18.09 10.24 4.91
C ARG A 233 -16.61 10.54 5.04
N PHE A 234 -15.97 9.97 6.07
CA PHE A 234 -14.57 10.27 6.42
C PHE A 234 -13.79 8.98 6.72
N GLY A 235 -12.56 8.89 6.24
CA GLY A 235 -11.60 7.87 6.65
C GLY A 235 -10.90 8.25 7.95
N LEU A 236 -10.88 7.36 8.94
CA LEU A 236 -10.23 7.58 10.22
C LEU A 236 -8.85 6.90 10.22
N ASN A 237 -7.79 7.69 10.15
CA ASN A 237 -6.41 7.20 10.14
C ASN A 237 -5.77 7.35 11.54
N LEU A 238 -5.81 6.29 12.33
CA LEU A 238 -5.16 6.24 13.64
C LEU A 238 -3.92 5.36 13.58
N VAL A 239 -2.79 5.94 13.97
CA VAL A 239 -1.47 5.29 13.99
C VAL A 239 -0.79 5.63 15.32
N SER A 240 -0.27 4.61 16.02
CA SER A 240 0.51 4.85 17.25
C SER A 240 1.71 5.74 16.96
N ASN A 241 1.84 6.85 17.71
CA ASN A 241 2.92 7.82 17.51
C ASN A 241 4.25 7.37 18.14
N ILE A 242 4.61 6.11 17.86
CA ILE A 242 5.87 5.49 18.29
C ILE A 242 6.56 4.84 17.09
N GLU A 243 7.89 4.82 17.08
CA GLU A 243 8.66 4.09 16.05
C GLU A 243 8.41 2.56 16.15
N PRO A 244 8.32 1.89 15.00
CA PRO A 244 8.47 2.38 13.63
C PRO A 244 7.18 2.95 13.01
N TYR A 245 6.04 2.83 13.66
CA TYR A 245 4.71 3.06 13.07
C TYR A 245 4.52 4.50 12.56
N ASN A 246 5.05 5.49 13.31
CA ASN A 246 4.94 6.91 12.96
C ASN A 246 5.87 7.37 11.82
N GLN A 247 6.75 6.48 11.33
CA GLN A 247 7.69 6.73 10.23
C GLN A 247 7.36 5.91 8.97
N GLN A 248 6.31 5.11 9.04
CA GLN A 248 5.92 4.22 7.96
C GLN A 248 4.70 4.73 7.21
N THR A 249 4.61 4.36 5.94
CA THR A 249 3.44 4.66 5.11
C THR A 249 2.20 3.99 5.66
N SER A 250 1.17 4.79 5.90
CA SER A 250 -0.14 4.29 6.30
C SER A 250 -0.91 3.83 5.07
N THR A 251 -0.98 2.52 4.83
CA THR A 251 -1.73 1.94 3.71
C THR A 251 -3.19 2.35 3.72
N LYS A 252 -3.84 2.34 4.89
CA LYS A 252 -5.24 2.76 5.01
C LYS A 252 -5.47 4.21 4.57
N LEU A 253 -4.51 5.13 4.86
CA LEU A 253 -4.61 6.52 4.41
C LEU A 253 -4.52 6.61 2.89
N LEU A 254 -3.62 5.85 2.25
CA LEU A 254 -3.55 5.78 0.80
C LEU A 254 -4.84 5.24 0.19
N GLU A 255 -5.41 4.20 0.80
CA GLU A 255 -6.68 3.58 0.37
C GLU A 255 -7.86 4.56 0.52
N TYR A 256 -7.92 5.34 1.61
CA TYR A 256 -8.91 6.41 1.75
C TYR A 256 -8.78 7.46 0.65
N CYS A 257 -7.56 7.94 0.40
CA CYS A 257 -7.32 8.89 -0.69
C CYS A 257 -7.71 8.31 -2.05
N ALA A 258 -7.40 7.05 -2.31
CA ALA A 258 -7.70 6.39 -3.59
C ALA A 258 -9.21 6.28 -3.86
N VAL A 259 -10.04 6.04 -2.84
CA VAL A 259 -11.50 6.04 -2.99
C VAL A 259 -12.13 7.44 -2.89
N GLY A 260 -11.32 8.48 -2.70
CA GLY A 260 -11.80 9.87 -2.62
C GLY A 260 -12.36 10.27 -1.26
N LEU A 261 -12.05 9.55 -0.16
CA LEU A 261 -12.53 9.90 1.18
C LEU A 261 -11.67 11.01 1.81
N PRO A 262 -12.30 12.07 2.33
CA PRO A 262 -11.67 13.00 3.26
C PRO A 262 -11.14 12.28 4.50
N VAL A 263 -9.98 12.71 5.00
CA VAL A 263 -9.28 11.98 6.07
C VAL A 263 -9.22 12.78 7.36
N VAL A 264 -9.59 12.12 8.46
CA VAL A 264 -9.30 12.53 9.84
C VAL A 264 -8.16 11.67 10.36
N SER A 265 -7.12 12.25 10.90
CA SER A 265 -5.95 11.52 11.38
C SER A 265 -5.45 12.06 12.72
N ASN A 266 -4.91 11.19 13.58
CA ASN A 266 -4.04 11.73 14.62
C ASN A 266 -2.77 12.31 13.99
N ASP A 267 -2.16 13.25 14.70
CA ASP A 267 -1.02 14.01 14.23
C ASP A 267 0.29 13.26 14.49
N TYR A 268 1.01 12.88 13.43
CA TYR A 268 2.32 12.22 13.51
C TYR A 268 3.20 12.54 12.30
N ALA A 269 4.50 12.21 12.39
CA ALA A 269 5.51 12.69 11.45
C ALA A 269 5.20 12.34 9.98
N TRP A 270 4.88 11.07 9.70
CA TRP A 270 4.65 10.64 8.32
C TRP A 270 3.38 11.27 7.71
N VAL A 271 2.27 11.42 8.47
CA VAL A 271 1.05 12.03 7.91
C VAL A 271 1.26 13.48 7.52
N ARG A 272 2.03 14.25 8.31
CA ARG A 272 2.39 15.64 7.96
C ARG A 272 3.24 15.69 6.69
N TYR A 273 4.25 14.81 6.60
CA TYR A 273 5.09 14.69 5.40
C TYR A 273 4.24 14.37 4.18
N PHE A 274 3.35 13.37 4.28
CA PHE A 274 2.48 12.93 3.19
C PHE A 274 1.53 14.06 2.74
N ALA A 275 0.86 14.73 3.68
CA ALA A 275 -0.02 15.85 3.38
C ALA A 275 0.71 16.96 2.62
N ALA A 276 1.90 17.35 3.08
CA ALA A 276 2.70 18.38 2.42
C ALA A 276 3.18 17.95 1.04
N HIS A 277 3.64 16.69 0.89
CA HIS A 277 4.21 16.20 -0.36
C HIS A 277 3.16 16.03 -1.47
N TYR A 278 1.97 15.54 -1.12
CA TYR A 278 0.87 15.30 -2.07
C TYR A 278 -0.18 16.41 -2.07
N GLN A 279 0.08 17.54 -1.40
CA GLN A 279 -0.83 18.70 -1.33
C GLN A 279 -2.21 18.35 -0.76
N GLY A 280 -2.27 17.39 0.16
CA GLY A 280 -3.47 17.02 0.89
C GLY A 280 -3.73 17.94 2.07
N ASN A 281 -5.01 18.05 2.48
CA ASN A 281 -5.39 18.73 3.72
C ASN A 281 -6.28 17.80 4.54
N PHE A 282 -5.75 17.30 5.64
CA PHE A 282 -6.38 16.33 6.53
C PHE A 282 -6.73 17.00 7.86
N HIS A 283 -7.86 16.64 8.46
CA HIS A 283 -8.19 17.07 9.81
C HIS A 283 -7.28 16.34 10.81
N LEU A 284 -6.23 17.02 11.27
CA LEU A 284 -5.28 16.47 12.23
C LEU A 284 -5.78 16.70 13.66
N LEU A 285 -6.07 15.59 14.35
CA LEU A 285 -6.47 15.59 15.75
C LEU A 285 -5.26 15.91 16.64
N ARG A 286 -5.43 16.86 17.54
CA ARG A 286 -4.42 17.17 18.56
C ARG A 286 -4.30 16.01 19.54
N ASP A 287 -3.12 15.83 20.09
CA ASP A 287 -2.87 14.88 21.19
C ASP A 287 -3.34 15.47 22.55
N ASP A 288 -4.62 15.90 22.54
CA ASP A 288 -5.32 16.49 23.67
C ASP A 288 -6.76 16.00 23.69
N PRO A 289 -7.09 15.07 24.60
CA PRO A 289 -8.43 14.51 24.71
C PRO A 289 -9.55 15.53 24.85
N SER A 290 -9.28 16.69 25.50
CA SER A 290 -10.28 17.74 25.68
C SER A 290 -10.73 18.39 24.37
N SER A 291 -9.92 18.32 23.33
CA SER A 291 -10.21 18.87 22.01
C SER A 291 -10.99 17.92 21.09
N TRP A 292 -11.07 16.62 21.41
CA TRP A 292 -11.62 15.62 20.48
C TRP A 292 -13.11 15.76 20.27
N GLN A 293 -13.88 16.05 21.33
CA GLN A 293 -15.31 16.25 21.18
C GLN A 293 -15.65 17.42 20.24
N PHE A 294 -14.88 18.52 20.32
CA PHE A 294 -15.02 19.63 19.38
C PHE A 294 -14.61 19.22 17.96
N SER A 295 -13.51 18.47 17.81
CA SER A 295 -12.99 18.01 16.53
C SER A 295 -13.98 17.11 15.78
N PHE A 296 -14.75 16.28 16.50
CA PHE A 296 -15.79 15.42 15.92
C PHE A 296 -17.19 16.08 15.86
N GLY A 297 -17.37 17.24 16.44
CA GLY A 297 -18.57 18.06 16.35
C GLY A 297 -18.68 18.82 15.02
N GLU A 298 -18.97 20.11 15.11
CA GLU A 298 -19.11 20.99 13.92
C GLU A 298 -17.82 21.11 13.11
N ALA A 299 -16.65 21.05 13.77
CA ALA A 299 -15.37 21.17 13.11
C ALA A 299 -15.12 20.07 12.09
N LEU A 300 -15.68 18.86 12.29
CA LEU A 300 -15.56 17.76 11.36
C LEU A 300 -16.14 18.09 9.98
N ASP A 301 -17.33 18.67 9.96
CA ASP A 301 -18.05 18.98 8.71
C ASP A 301 -17.55 20.27 8.04
N ALA A 302 -17.04 21.21 8.83
CA ALA A 302 -16.59 22.53 8.37
C ALA A 302 -15.13 22.55 7.91
N TYR A 303 -14.36 21.47 8.14
CA TYR A 303 -12.95 21.44 7.80
C TYR A 303 -12.74 21.44 6.28
N PRO A 304 -11.79 22.23 5.74
CA PRO A 304 -11.53 22.35 4.30
C PRO A 304 -10.64 21.17 3.81
N TYR A 305 -11.21 19.99 3.73
CA TYR A 305 -10.49 18.79 3.28
C TYR A 305 -10.00 18.94 1.85
N VAL A 306 -8.77 18.43 1.61
CA VAL A 306 -8.23 18.20 0.28
C VAL A 306 -7.74 16.75 0.21
N VAL A 307 -8.40 15.93 -0.58
CA VAL A 307 -7.98 14.55 -0.84
C VAL A 307 -6.96 14.56 -1.98
N PRO A 308 -5.70 14.18 -1.74
CA PRO A 308 -4.69 14.21 -2.77
C PRO A 308 -4.88 13.12 -3.81
N ASP A 309 -4.44 13.38 -5.05
CA ASP A 309 -4.36 12.35 -6.09
C ASP A 309 -3.19 11.39 -5.80
N VAL A 310 -3.53 10.13 -5.52
CA VAL A 310 -2.56 9.08 -5.23
C VAL A 310 -2.42 8.05 -6.35
N ARG A 311 -2.89 8.33 -7.58
CA ARG A 311 -2.81 7.40 -8.72
C ARG A 311 -1.38 7.01 -9.09
N GLU A 312 -0.39 7.84 -8.78
CA GLU A 312 1.04 7.48 -8.94
C GLU A 312 1.50 6.40 -7.94
N LEU A 313 0.74 6.17 -6.88
CA LEU A 313 0.97 5.12 -5.88
C LEU A 313 0.19 3.83 -6.20
N ALA A 314 -0.47 3.72 -7.36
CA ALA A 314 -1.01 2.44 -7.80
C ALA A 314 0.11 1.39 -7.90
N TRP A 315 -0.13 0.17 -7.39
CA TRP A 315 0.89 -0.89 -7.37
C TRP A 315 1.58 -1.09 -8.72
N ALA A 316 0.81 -1.14 -9.82
CA ALA A 316 1.38 -1.33 -11.15
C ALA A 316 2.40 -0.23 -11.51
N LYS A 317 2.16 1.03 -11.13
CA LYS A 317 3.07 2.15 -11.39
C LYS A 317 4.30 2.10 -10.49
N LEU A 318 4.13 1.80 -9.19
CA LEU A 318 5.25 1.67 -8.27
C LEU A 318 6.17 0.52 -8.68
N LEU A 319 5.60 -0.64 -8.95
CA LEU A 319 6.35 -1.83 -9.34
C LEU A 319 7.06 -1.61 -10.68
N GLY A 320 6.40 -0.98 -11.65
CA GLY A 320 7.00 -0.67 -12.96
C GLY A 320 8.29 0.17 -12.90
N LYS A 321 8.49 0.92 -11.80
CA LYS A 321 9.69 1.77 -11.59
C LYS A 321 10.86 1.03 -10.94
N LEU A 322 10.68 -0.21 -10.44
CA LEU A 322 11.70 -0.91 -9.68
C LEU A 322 12.83 -1.44 -10.57
N ALA A 323 14.06 -1.10 -10.21
CA ALA A 323 15.25 -1.54 -10.95
C ALA A 323 15.52 -3.06 -10.85
N ILE A 324 14.94 -3.74 -9.84
CA ILE A 324 15.09 -5.17 -9.62
C ILE A 324 14.71 -6.02 -10.84
N TRP A 325 13.73 -5.58 -11.64
CA TRP A 325 13.27 -6.32 -12.83
C TRP A 325 14.35 -6.53 -13.86
N LYS A 326 15.34 -5.63 -13.94
CA LYS A 326 16.50 -5.79 -14.81
C LYS A 326 17.38 -6.96 -14.35
N HIS A 327 17.56 -7.13 -13.04
CA HIS A 327 18.32 -8.24 -12.46
C HIS A 327 17.62 -9.58 -12.66
N LEU A 328 16.30 -9.58 -12.65
CA LEU A 328 15.47 -10.78 -12.85
C LEU A 328 15.15 -11.06 -14.32
N HIS A 329 15.61 -10.21 -15.24
CA HIS A 329 15.24 -10.25 -16.67
C HIS A 329 13.73 -10.17 -16.93
N ILE A 330 12.98 -9.64 -15.98
CA ILE A 330 11.56 -9.25 -16.11
C ILE A 330 11.58 -7.83 -16.63
N VAL A 331 11.36 -7.64 -17.92
CA VAL A 331 11.33 -6.32 -18.55
C VAL A 331 9.87 -5.90 -18.65
N PRO A 332 9.45 -4.78 -18.01
CA PRO A 332 8.14 -4.21 -18.30
C PRO A 332 8.02 -3.95 -19.81
N GLU A 333 6.98 -4.43 -20.45
CA GLU A 333 6.69 -3.99 -21.81
C GLU A 333 6.53 -2.47 -21.79
N ALA A 334 7.24 -1.78 -22.69
CA ALA A 334 6.95 -0.37 -22.92
C ALA A 334 5.45 -0.25 -23.29
N PRO A 335 4.71 0.73 -22.71
CA PRO A 335 3.30 0.88 -23.04
C PRO A 335 3.16 0.95 -24.55
N LYS A 336 2.35 0.04 -25.13
CA LYS A 336 2.07 0.05 -26.56
C LYS A 336 1.52 1.42 -26.92
N PRO A 337 2.12 2.14 -27.88
CA PRO A 337 1.58 3.42 -28.29
C PRO A 337 0.15 3.19 -28.76
N SER A 338 -0.81 3.83 -28.11
CA SER A 338 -2.20 3.85 -28.55
C SER A 338 -2.30 4.73 -29.79
N TRP A 339 -2.03 4.15 -30.96
CA TRP A 339 -2.35 4.80 -32.21
C TRP A 339 -3.87 4.76 -32.39
N PRO A 340 -4.53 5.89 -32.64
CA PRO A 340 -5.93 5.88 -32.99
C PRO A 340 -6.07 5.13 -34.32
N ILE A 341 -6.76 3.99 -34.33
CA ILE A 341 -7.21 3.31 -35.55
C ILE A 341 -8.25 4.23 -36.17
N GLY A 342 -7.90 4.85 -37.29
CA GLY A 342 -8.89 5.52 -38.13
C GLY A 342 -8.56 6.95 -38.55
N ALA A 343 -7.65 7.11 -39.49
CA ALA A 343 -7.71 8.23 -40.43
C ALA A 343 -7.49 7.68 -41.84
N THR A 344 -8.54 7.16 -42.43
CA THR A 344 -8.60 6.91 -43.87
C THR A 344 -8.64 8.27 -44.55
N SER A 345 -7.49 8.71 -45.07
CA SER A 345 -7.43 9.90 -45.91
C SER A 345 -8.12 9.62 -47.24
N VAL A 346 -9.33 10.12 -47.41
CA VAL A 346 -9.98 10.23 -48.70
C VAL A 346 -9.29 11.34 -49.48
N LEU A 347 -8.38 10.97 -50.36
CA LEU A 347 -7.91 11.88 -51.41
C LEU A 347 -9.05 12.05 -52.39
N ARG A 348 -9.77 13.19 -52.34
CA ARG A 348 -10.59 13.67 -53.43
C ARG A 348 -9.71 14.52 -54.34
N GLY A 349 -9.44 14.00 -55.51
CA GLY A 349 -8.93 14.78 -56.63
C GLY A 349 -9.97 15.79 -57.07
N THR A 350 -9.52 17.02 -57.31
CA THR A 350 -10.25 18.02 -58.10
C THR A 350 -9.42 18.39 -59.29
N ARG A 351 -10.13 18.38 -60.42
CA ARG A 351 -9.66 18.93 -61.70
C ARG A 351 -9.45 20.44 -61.59
#